data_952b250d7a36ef6d0b9af86e0e23a70a
#
_entry.id   952b250d7a36ef6d0b9af86e0e23a70a
#
_cell.length_a   1.000
_cell.length_b   1.000
_cell.length_c   1.000
_cell.angle_alpha   90.00
_cell.angle_beta   90.00
_cell.angle_gamma   90.00
#
_symmetry.space_group_name_H-M   'P 1'
#
loop_
_entity.id
_entity.type
_entity.pdbx_description
1 polymer ?
#
loop_
_entity_poly.entity_id
_entity_poly.type
_entity_poly.pdbx_seq_one_letter_code
_entity_poly.pdbx_strand_id
1 'polypeptide(L)'
;MINEFLGQPPNASSHGYQIDHILEFCHWFMAALFFGWSAFFIFVLIRFRKRVHPAADHLGVRSGISTHLEFSVVLIEAVLLLGFAIPLWARRVNQFPPGRDALLVHVVAQQFSFNYHLPGPDGQFGRRDVGFVSNSNPLGLDPNDPAGKDDIVTSGELHVPVNRPMVAELSSKDVIHDYFVPAMRIGGDAIPGSLIPVWFTPVKTGSYEVICAQLCGLGHYGMKGTLVVDTPQDYQAWLKERAELSGGGQPAAPSPSPGGQQPQNKPAAPAASPSPGG
;
A
#
# COMPACT_ATOMS: atom_id res chain seq x y z
N MET A 1 -22.38 -1.86 -0.55
CA MET A 1 -23.12 -2.72 0.41
C MET A 1 -22.23 -3.87 0.96
N ILE A 2 -21.73 -4.81 0.12
CA ILE A 2 -20.91 -5.92 0.67
C ILE A 2 -19.58 -5.42 1.25
N ASN A 3 -18.97 -4.42 0.66
CA ASN A 3 -17.72 -3.83 1.12
C ASN A 3 -17.85 -3.17 2.51
N GLU A 4 -18.97 -2.52 2.79
CA GLU A 4 -19.28 -1.96 4.11
C GLU A 4 -19.50 -3.07 5.14
N PHE A 5 -20.22 -4.14 4.75
CA PHE A 5 -20.42 -5.33 5.59
C PHE A 5 -19.07 -6.01 5.95
N LEU A 6 -18.12 -6.00 5.02
CA LEU A 6 -16.77 -6.53 5.20
C LEU A 6 -15.82 -5.57 5.94
N GLY A 7 -16.31 -4.41 6.40
CA GLY A 7 -15.54 -3.45 7.18
C GLY A 7 -14.52 -2.65 6.37
N GLN A 8 -14.68 -2.56 5.05
CA GLN A 8 -13.81 -1.71 4.26
C GLN A 8 -14.05 -0.23 4.59
N PRO A 9 -13.00 0.59 4.74
CA PRO A 9 -13.15 2.02 4.97
C PRO A 9 -13.84 2.68 3.78
N PRO A 10 -14.61 3.77 3.99
CA PRO A 10 -15.26 4.51 2.91
C PRO A 10 -14.25 4.95 1.85
N ASN A 11 -14.60 4.78 0.58
CA ASN A 11 -13.76 5.27 -0.50
C ASN A 11 -13.68 6.81 -0.50
N ALA A 12 -12.48 7.33 -0.58
CA ALA A 12 -12.17 8.76 -0.62
C ALA A 12 -11.37 9.17 -1.87
N SER A 13 -11.14 8.27 -2.82
CA SER A 13 -10.47 8.58 -4.09
C SER A 13 -11.39 8.51 -5.30
N SER A 14 -11.03 9.23 -6.34
CA SER A 14 -11.81 9.30 -7.59
C SER A 14 -11.93 7.96 -8.32
N HIS A 15 -10.93 7.08 -8.20
CA HIS A 15 -10.89 5.79 -8.88
C HIS A 15 -11.33 4.61 -8.03
N GLY A 16 -11.42 4.80 -6.71
CA GLY A 16 -11.64 3.70 -5.77
C GLY A 16 -12.94 2.93 -6.00
N TYR A 17 -13.97 3.60 -6.54
CA TYR A 17 -15.24 2.94 -6.87
C TYR A 17 -15.05 1.81 -7.91
N GLN A 18 -14.10 1.94 -8.84
CA GLN A 18 -13.83 0.89 -9.86
C GLN A 18 -13.26 -0.37 -9.20
N ILE A 19 -12.37 -0.19 -8.22
CA ILE A 19 -11.81 -1.28 -7.43
C ILE A 19 -12.88 -1.91 -6.56
N ASP A 20 -13.69 -1.09 -5.89
CA ASP A 20 -14.78 -1.56 -5.03
C ASP A 20 -15.82 -2.38 -5.80
N HIS A 21 -16.17 -1.98 -7.01
CA HIS A 21 -17.09 -2.75 -7.86
C HIS A 21 -16.55 -4.12 -8.27
N ILE A 22 -15.28 -4.21 -8.66
CA ILE A 22 -14.67 -5.49 -8.99
C ILE A 22 -14.62 -6.39 -7.75
N LEU A 23 -14.21 -5.84 -6.60
CA LEU A 23 -14.20 -6.59 -5.34
C LEU A 23 -15.60 -7.08 -4.96
N GLU A 24 -16.61 -6.24 -5.09
CA GLU A 24 -18.00 -6.61 -4.81
C GLU A 24 -18.47 -7.75 -5.72
N PHE A 25 -18.17 -7.67 -7.01
CA PHE A 25 -18.51 -8.70 -7.96
C PHE A 25 -17.81 -10.04 -7.65
N CYS A 26 -16.51 -9.99 -7.35
CA CYS A 26 -15.75 -11.17 -6.96
C CYS A 26 -16.33 -11.82 -5.70
N HIS A 27 -16.73 -11.04 -4.69
CA HIS A 27 -17.33 -11.58 -3.47
C HIS A 27 -18.68 -12.27 -3.73
N TRP A 28 -19.53 -11.70 -4.58
CA TRP A 28 -20.78 -12.34 -4.96
C TRP A 28 -20.55 -13.65 -5.75
N PHE A 29 -19.57 -13.64 -6.65
CA PHE A 29 -19.19 -14.83 -7.38
C PHE A 29 -18.65 -15.93 -6.44
N MET A 30 -17.75 -15.55 -5.52
CA MET A 30 -17.24 -16.46 -4.48
C MET A 30 -18.36 -17.01 -3.59
N ALA A 31 -19.32 -16.17 -3.19
CA ALA A 31 -20.46 -16.60 -2.39
C ALA A 31 -21.33 -17.62 -3.15
N ALA A 32 -21.59 -17.37 -4.42
CA ALA A 32 -22.35 -18.31 -5.27
C ALA A 32 -21.62 -19.68 -5.37
N LEU A 33 -20.31 -19.67 -5.61
CA LEU A 33 -19.51 -20.89 -5.63
C LEU A 33 -19.51 -21.58 -4.26
N PHE A 34 -19.30 -20.85 -3.19
CA PHE A 34 -19.27 -21.39 -1.82
C PHE A 34 -20.58 -22.11 -1.46
N PHE A 35 -21.71 -21.45 -1.66
CA PHE A 35 -23.01 -22.04 -1.33
C PHE A 35 -23.37 -23.19 -2.28
N GLY A 36 -23.07 -23.05 -3.58
CA GLY A 36 -23.30 -24.10 -4.57
C GLY A 36 -22.50 -25.37 -4.26
N TRP A 37 -21.20 -25.22 -4.06
CA TRP A 37 -20.33 -26.36 -3.72
C TRP A 37 -20.62 -26.93 -2.34
N SER A 38 -20.96 -26.12 -1.35
CA SER A 38 -21.35 -26.60 -0.02
C SER A 38 -22.63 -27.42 -0.09
N ALA A 39 -23.64 -26.94 -0.82
CA ALA A 39 -24.89 -27.69 -1.02
C ALA A 39 -24.64 -29.01 -1.74
N PHE A 40 -23.83 -28.99 -2.81
CA PHE A 40 -23.43 -30.20 -3.51
C PHE A 40 -22.67 -31.18 -2.61
N PHE A 41 -21.72 -30.67 -1.82
CA PHE A 41 -20.97 -31.50 -0.88
C PHE A 41 -21.88 -32.18 0.16
N ILE A 42 -22.80 -31.42 0.75
CA ILE A 42 -23.78 -31.95 1.72
C ILE A 42 -24.67 -32.99 1.05
N PHE A 43 -25.13 -32.70 -0.19
CA PHE A 43 -25.90 -33.65 -0.97
C PHE A 43 -25.15 -34.98 -1.18
N VAL A 44 -23.87 -34.92 -1.55
CA VAL A 44 -23.02 -36.10 -1.76
C VAL A 44 -22.87 -36.90 -0.46
N LEU A 45 -22.59 -36.21 0.68
CA LEU A 45 -22.47 -36.89 1.97
C LEU A 45 -23.75 -37.62 2.38
N ILE A 46 -24.91 -37.02 2.15
CA ILE A 46 -26.19 -37.63 2.47
C ILE A 46 -26.53 -38.78 1.49
N ARG A 47 -26.34 -38.54 0.19
CA ARG A 47 -26.74 -39.46 -0.88
C ARG A 47 -25.87 -40.73 -0.92
N PHE A 48 -24.56 -40.58 -0.76
CA PHE A 48 -23.57 -41.65 -0.88
C PHE A 48 -23.04 -42.18 0.45
N ARG A 49 -23.75 -41.93 1.57
CA ARG A 49 -23.38 -42.49 2.85
C ARG A 49 -23.40 -44.00 2.83
N LYS A 50 -22.53 -44.69 3.55
CA LYS A 50 -22.36 -46.14 3.60
C LYS A 50 -23.66 -46.91 3.86
N ARG A 51 -24.59 -46.31 4.64
CA ARG A 51 -25.90 -46.94 4.95
C ARG A 51 -26.82 -47.05 3.73
N VAL A 52 -26.66 -46.13 2.75
CA VAL A 52 -27.49 -46.06 1.54
C VAL A 52 -26.78 -46.76 0.36
N HIS A 53 -25.46 -46.61 0.28
CA HIS A 53 -24.59 -47.19 -0.74
C HIS A 53 -23.47 -47.99 -0.05
N PRO A 54 -23.67 -49.23 0.33
CA PRO A 54 -22.69 -50.05 1.05
C PRO A 54 -21.48 -50.43 0.21
N ALA A 55 -21.65 -50.52 -1.14
CA ALA A 55 -20.55 -50.76 -2.07
C ALA A 55 -20.18 -49.49 -2.83
N ALA A 56 -18.88 -49.21 -2.94
CA ALA A 56 -18.37 -48.09 -3.72
C ALA A 56 -18.40 -48.41 -5.22
N ASP A 57 -18.82 -47.44 -6.03
CA ASP A 57 -18.63 -47.50 -7.47
C ASP A 57 -17.29 -46.81 -7.83
N HIS A 58 -16.33 -47.64 -8.23
CA HIS A 58 -14.96 -47.14 -8.55
C HIS A 58 -14.83 -46.67 -10.01
N LEU A 59 -15.89 -46.82 -10.84
CA LEU A 59 -15.88 -46.34 -12.22
C LEU A 59 -16.11 -44.83 -12.33
N GLY A 60 -16.65 -44.22 -11.27
CA GLY A 60 -16.92 -42.81 -11.21
C GLY A 60 -18.02 -42.29 -12.12
N VAL A 61 -18.22 -40.98 -12.14
CA VAL A 61 -19.22 -40.30 -12.96
C VAL A 61 -18.70 -40.12 -14.38
N ARG A 62 -19.48 -40.59 -15.38
CA ARG A 62 -19.15 -40.49 -16.82
C ARG A 62 -19.92 -39.37 -17.54
N SER A 63 -20.66 -38.54 -16.81
CA SER A 63 -21.38 -37.42 -17.43
C SER A 63 -20.47 -36.24 -17.70
N GLY A 64 -20.67 -35.50 -18.79
CA GLY A 64 -19.91 -34.29 -19.09
C GLY A 64 -20.30 -33.02 -18.27
N ILE A 65 -21.25 -33.18 -17.33
CA ILE A 65 -21.76 -32.00 -16.56
C ILE A 65 -20.66 -31.32 -15.73
N SER A 66 -19.81 -32.13 -15.06
CA SER A 66 -18.70 -31.56 -14.27
C SER A 66 -17.75 -30.75 -15.16
N THR A 67 -17.39 -31.28 -16.32
CA THR A 67 -16.50 -30.60 -17.29
C THR A 67 -17.11 -29.28 -17.77
N HIS A 68 -18.41 -29.24 -18.04
CA HIS A 68 -19.08 -28.00 -18.45
C HIS A 68 -19.13 -26.97 -17.32
N LEU A 69 -19.35 -27.39 -16.07
CA LEU A 69 -19.32 -26.50 -14.91
C LEU A 69 -17.91 -25.93 -14.67
N GLU A 70 -16.90 -26.79 -14.70
CA GLU A 70 -15.49 -26.37 -14.57
C GLU A 70 -15.11 -25.35 -15.65
N PHE A 71 -15.46 -25.64 -16.90
CA PHE A 71 -15.19 -24.75 -18.03
C PHE A 71 -15.92 -23.40 -17.88
N SER A 72 -17.15 -23.41 -17.36
CA SER A 72 -17.93 -22.21 -17.11
C SER A 72 -17.29 -21.33 -16.03
N VAL A 73 -16.78 -21.92 -14.94
CA VAL A 73 -16.08 -21.20 -13.88
C VAL A 73 -14.79 -20.59 -14.43
N VAL A 74 -13.96 -21.37 -15.12
CA VAL A 74 -12.72 -20.89 -15.75
C VAL A 74 -12.99 -19.74 -16.73
N LEU A 75 -14.06 -19.83 -17.51
CA LEU A 75 -14.43 -18.77 -18.44
C LEU A 75 -14.81 -17.48 -17.72
N ILE A 76 -15.59 -17.56 -16.64
CA ILE A 76 -15.96 -16.41 -15.83
C ILE A 76 -14.71 -15.78 -15.20
N GLU A 77 -13.84 -16.59 -14.61
CA GLU A 77 -12.56 -16.10 -14.03
C GLU A 77 -11.69 -15.44 -15.09
N ALA A 78 -11.56 -16.03 -16.29
CA ALA A 78 -10.81 -15.44 -17.39
C ALA A 78 -11.40 -14.08 -17.83
N VAL A 79 -12.73 -13.96 -17.91
CA VAL A 79 -13.39 -12.69 -18.23
C VAL A 79 -13.14 -11.65 -17.15
N LEU A 80 -13.22 -12.03 -15.87
CA LEU A 80 -12.94 -11.12 -14.75
C LEU A 80 -11.49 -10.64 -14.77
N LEU A 81 -10.55 -11.54 -15.00
CA LEU A 81 -9.13 -11.20 -15.04
C LEU A 81 -8.77 -10.36 -16.27
N LEU A 82 -9.06 -10.89 -17.47
CA LEU A 82 -8.62 -10.28 -18.73
C LEU A 82 -9.48 -9.08 -19.14
N GLY A 83 -10.79 -9.13 -18.83
CA GLY A 83 -11.75 -8.09 -19.22
C GLY A 83 -11.83 -6.92 -18.22
N PHE A 84 -11.51 -7.14 -16.96
CA PHE A 84 -11.69 -6.13 -15.91
C PHE A 84 -10.42 -5.85 -15.10
N ALA A 85 -9.84 -6.87 -14.44
CA ALA A 85 -8.74 -6.64 -13.50
C ALA A 85 -7.48 -6.11 -14.19
N ILE A 86 -7.01 -6.76 -15.26
CA ILE A 86 -5.82 -6.31 -16.01
C ILE A 86 -6.02 -4.94 -16.64
N PRO A 87 -7.12 -4.61 -17.36
CA PRO A 87 -7.34 -3.28 -17.89
C PRO A 87 -7.41 -2.18 -16.82
N LEU A 88 -8.03 -2.46 -15.67
CA LEU A 88 -8.08 -1.51 -14.56
C LEU A 88 -6.68 -1.26 -14.00
N TRP A 89 -5.93 -2.33 -13.72
CA TRP A 89 -4.54 -2.24 -13.26
C TRP A 89 -3.67 -1.47 -14.26
N ALA A 90 -3.75 -1.80 -15.55
CA ALA A 90 -2.96 -1.15 -16.59
C ALA A 90 -3.22 0.36 -16.67
N ARG A 91 -4.45 0.81 -16.46
CA ARG A 91 -4.76 2.26 -16.38
C ARG A 91 -4.08 2.91 -15.19
N ARG A 92 -3.96 2.21 -14.05
CA ARG A 92 -3.33 2.76 -12.84
C ARG A 92 -1.82 2.87 -12.94
N VAL A 93 -1.16 1.92 -13.60
CA VAL A 93 0.31 1.89 -13.69
C VAL A 93 0.87 2.57 -14.95
N ASN A 94 0.06 2.78 -16.00
CA ASN A 94 0.53 3.35 -17.27
C ASN A 94 0.01 4.76 -17.55
N GLN A 95 -0.99 5.25 -16.80
CA GLN A 95 -1.62 6.55 -17.05
C GLN A 95 -1.49 7.43 -15.81
N PHE A 96 -0.39 8.17 -15.74
CA PHE A 96 -0.18 9.15 -14.67
C PHE A 96 -0.79 10.50 -15.04
N PRO A 97 -1.26 11.27 -14.05
CA PRO A 97 -1.70 12.64 -14.28
C PRO A 97 -0.53 13.49 -14.78
N PRO A 98 -0.78 14.53 -15.63
CA PRO A 98 0.27 15.44 -16.06
C PRO A 98 1.00 16.09 -14.89
N GLY A 99 2.34 16.11 -14.92
CA GLY A 99 3.15 16.55 -13.80
C GLY A 99 2.85 17.96 -13.28
N ARG A 100 2.46 18.90 -14.16
CA ARG A 100 2.06 20.27 -13.79
C ARG A 100 0.73 20.36 -13.02
N ASP A 101 -0.12 19.36 -13.15
CA ASP A 101 -1.45 19.35 -12.51
C ASP A 101 -1.43 18.53 -11.20
N ALA A 102 -0.43 17.67 -11.04
CA ALA A 102 -0.28 16.81 -9.89
C ALA A 102 0.60 17.44 -8.79
N LEU A 103 0.30 17.11 -7.54
CA LEU A 103 1.21 17.30 -6.42
C LEU A 103 2.20 16.14 -6.42
N LEU A 104 3.48 16.42 -6.58
CA LEU A 104 4.54 15.41 -6.41
C LEU A 104 5.03 15.41 -4.97
N VAL A 105 5.12 14.21 -4.37
CA VAL A 105 5.62 14.00 -3.01
C VAL A 105 6.58 12.82 -3.02
N HIS A 106 7.78 12.99 -2.48
CA HIS A 106 8.64 11.87 -2.20
C HIS A 106 8.29 11.25 -0.85
N VAL A 107 8.08 9.95 -0.82
CA VAL A 107 7.79 9.18 0.40
C VAL A 107 8.95 8.24 0.66
N VAL A 108 9.67 8.48 1.75
CA VAL A 108 10.80 7.63 2.17
C VAL A 108 10.41 6.88 3.45
N ALA A 109 10.20 5.58 3.30
CA ALA A 109 9.92 4.69 4.42
C ALA A 109 11.20 4.34 5.18
N GLN A 110 11.07 4.16 6.48
CA GLN A 110 12.11 3.62 7.36
C GLN A 110 11.48 2.86 8.51
N GLN A 111 12.21 2.04 9.19
CA GLN A 111 11.77 1.37 10.42
C GLN A 111 11.65 2.40 11.56
N PHE A 112 10.48 2.85 12.03
CA PHE A 112 9.14 2.43 11.64
C PHE A 112 8.26 3.66 11.39
N SER A 113 8.55 4.42 10.35
CA SER A 113 7.80 5.64 9.97
C SER A 113 7.86 5.90 8.47
N PHE A 114 6.93 6.74 8.00
CA PHE A 114 6.97 7.32 6.66
C PHE A 114 7.43 8.78 6.76
N ASN A 115 8.42 9.16 5.97
CA ASN A 115 8.89 10.54 5.85
C ASN A 115 8.43 11.10 4.50
N TYR A 116 7.93 12.31 4.52
CA TYR A 116 7.38 12.97 3.34
C TYR A 116 8.23 14.18 2.99
N HIS A 117 8.51 14.34 1.71
CA HIS A 117 9.27 15.45 1.17
C HIS A 117 8.44 16.12 0.07
N LEU A 118 8.13 17.37 0.26
CA LEU A 118 7.43 18.22 -0.69
C LEU A 118 8.37 19.34 -1.14
N PRO A 119 8.27 19.80 -2.39
CA PRO A 119 8.99 20.98 -2.83
C PRO A 119 8.45 22.20 -2.10
N GLY A 120 9.30 23.14 -1.83
CA GLY A 120 8.93 24.41 -1.26
C GLY A 120 8.13 25.30 -2.20
N PRO A 121 7.98 26.60 -1.87
CA PRO A 121 7.30 27.57 -2.73
C PRO A 121 7.90 27.74 -4.13
N ASP A 122 9.19 27.43 -4.31
CA ASP A 122 9.85 27.47 -5.62
C ASP A 122 9.48 26.30 -6.54
N GLY A 123 8.84 25.26 -6.00
CA GLY A 123 8.40 24.07 -6.72
C GLY A 123 9.52 23.14 -7.15
N GLN A 124 10.74 23.33 -6.63
CA GLN A 124 11.91 22.51 -6.91
C GLN A 124 12.27 21.68 -5.68
N PHE A 125 12.68 20.44 -5.90
CA PHE A 125 13.19 19.61 -4.82
C PHE A 125 14.68 19.83 -4.64
N GLY A 126 15.12 19.93 -3.40
CA GLY A 126 16.52 19.87 -3.03
C GLY A 126 17.13 18.51 -3.40
N ARG A 127 18.42 18.53 -3.71
CA ARG A 127 19.19 17.35 -4.06
C ARG A 127 19.26 16.38 -2.88
N ARG A 128 19.09 15.11 -3.17
CA ARG A 128 19.24 14.02 -2.21
C ARG A 128 20.45 13.17 -2.58
N ASP A 129 21.22 12.77 -1.56
CA ASP A 129 22.34 11.85 -1.72
C ASP A 129 22.37 10.88 -0.54
N VAL A 130 22.66 9.61 -0.86
CA VAL A 130 22.76 8.56 0.16
C VAL A 130 23.83 8.84 1.22
N GLY A 131 24.89 9.58 0.85
CA GLY A 131 25.95 9.99 1.76
C GLY A 131 25.50 10.93 2.86
N PHE A 132 24.37 11.62 2.71
CA PHE A 132 23.79 12.51 3.73
C PHE A 132 22.69 11.81 4.57
N VAL A 133 22.35 10.57 4.28
CA VAL A 133 21.32 9.85 5.03
C VAL A 133 21.79 9.59 6.46
N SER A 134 21.01 10.06 7.43
CA SER A 134 21.25 9.87 8.86
C SER A 134 19.92 9.75 9.62
N ASN A 135 19.97 9.61 10.93
CA ASN A 135 18.75 9.61 11.76
C ASN A 135 18.07 10.97 11.80
N SER A 136 18.84 12.07 11.73
CA SER A 136 18.32 13.43 11.68
C SER A 136 18.01 13.92 10.25
N ASN A 137 18.49 13.21 9.24
CA ASN A 137 18.24 13.51 7.83
C ASN A 137 17.87 12.20 7.08
N PRO A 138 16.69 11.66 7.33
CA PRO A 138 16.29 10.37 6.75
C PRO A 138 16.12 10.41 5.24
N LEU A 139 15.93 11.58 4.66
CA LEU A 139 15.79 11.81 3.23
C LEU A 139 17.12 11.94 2.49
N GLY A 140 18.22 12.19 3.23
CA GLY A 140 19.53 12.44 2.64
C GLY A 140 19.60 13.78 1.87
N LEU A 141 18.88 14.81 2.31
CA LEU A 141 18.92 16.14 1.70
C LEU A 141 20.30 16.75 1.83
N ASP A 142 20.80 17.33 0.73
CA ASP A 142 22.08 18.06 0.74
C ASP A 142 21.90 19.40 1.44
N PRO A 143 22.56 19.64 2.59
CA PRO A 143 22.42 20.89 3.34
C PRO A 143 22.98 22.11 2.62
N ASN A 144 23.78 21.92 1.57
CA ASN A 144 24.39 22.98 0.79
C ASN A 144 23.60 23.31 -0.50
N ASP A 145 22.58 22.53 -0.82
CA ASP A 145 21.76 22.81 -2.00
C ASP A 145 20.78 23.96 -1.70
N PRO A 146 20.86 25.07 -2.46
CA PRO A 146 19.94 26.19 -2.24
C PRO A 146 18.48 25.83 -2.56
N ALA A 147 18.20 24.92 -3.48
CA ALA A 147 16.86 24.49 -3.83
C ALA A 147 16.15 23.73 -2.68
N GLY A 148 16.91 23.07 -1.81
CA GLY A 148 16.34 22.35 -0.68
C GLY A 148 16.07 23.19 0.56
N LYS A 149 16.35 24.50 0.54
CA LYS A 149 16.22 25.35 1.75
C LYS A 149 14.80 25.65 2.15
N ASP A 150 13.89 25.65 1.19
CA ASP A 150 12.46 25.89 1.39
C ASP A 150 11.62 24.59 1.29
N ASP A 151 12.28 23.45 1.10
CA ASP A 151 11.63 22.14 1.11
C ASP A 151 10.91 21.87 2.43
N ILE A 152 9.75 21.22 2.32
CA ILE A 152 8.95 20.82 3.47
C ILE A 152 9.16 19.33 3.73
N VAL A 153 9.65 19.01 4.92
CA VAL A 153 9.84 17.65 5.40
C VAL A 153 8.94 17.39 6.59
N THR A 154 8.12 16.33 6.49
CA THR A 154 7.28 15.86 7.60
C THR A 154 7.49 14.38 7.84
N SER A 155 7.17 13.90 9.04
CA SER A 155 7.24 12.49 9.40
C SER A 155 5.93 12.07 10.05
N GLY A 156 5.38 10.95 9.57
CA GLY A 156 4.13 10.38 10.08
C GLY A 156 2.85 11.07 9.59
N GLU A 157 2.91 12.29 9.08
CA GLU A 157 1.73 13.01 8.60
C GLU A 157 2.01 13.74 7.29
N LEU A 158 1.07 13.60 6.35
CA LEU A 158 1.08 14.26 5.04
C LEU A 158 -0.23 14.97 4.80
N HIS A 159 -0.17 16.23 4.40
CA HIS A 159 -1.32 17.00 3.95
C HIS A 159 -1.37 17.11 2.43
N VAL A 160 -2.58 16.98 1.86
CA VAL A 160 -2.82 17.10 0.42
C VAL A 160 -4.14 17.82 0.15
N PRO A 161 -4.26 18.62 -0.92
CA PRO A 161 -5.51 19.29 -1.23
C PRO A 161 -6.51 18.35 -1.90
N VAL A 162 -7.80 18.48 -1.54
CA VAL A 162 -8.89 17.75 -2.18
C VAL A 162 -9.01 18.11 -3.67
N ASN A 163 -9.41 17.13 -4.49
CA ASN A 163 -9.62 17.25 -5.95
C ASN A 163 -8.35 17.55 -6.77
N ARG A 164 -7.17 17.50 -6.17
CA ARG A 164 -5.90 17.61 -6.89
C ARG A 164 -5.24 16.23 -6.96
N PRO A 165 -4.80 15.77 -8.14
CA PRO A 165 -4.02 14.55 -8.25
C PRO A 165 -2.73 14.65 -7.44
N MET A 166 -2.36 13.56 -6.78
CA MET A 166 -1.09 13.41 -6.09
C MET A 166 -0.33 12.23 -6.67
N VAL A 167 0.95 12.42 -6.91
CA VAL A 167 1.91 11.35 -7.24
C VAL A 167 2.86 11.20 -6.07
N ALA A 168 2.90 10.02 -5.47
CA ALA A 168 3.88 9.67 -4.45
C ALA A 168 4.98 8.83 -5.10
N GLU A 169 6.23 9.29 -5.02
CA GLU A 169 7.40 8.51 -5.37
C GLU A 169 7.92 7.81 -4.14
N LEU A 170 7.72 6.50 -4.10
CA LEU A 170 8.01 5.64 -2.95
C LEU A 170 9.46 5.15 -3.00
N SER A 171 10.14 5.22 -1.88
CA SER A 171 11.46 4.65 -1.67
C SER A 171 11.63 4.24 -0.20
N SER A 172 12.70 3.53 0.12
CA SER A 172 13.02 3.15 1.49
C SER A 172 14.48 3.43 1.82
N LYS A 173 14.72 3.75 3.09
CA LYS A 173 16.03 3.95 3.68
C LYS A 173 16.72 2.63 4.09
N ASP A 174 15.94 1.60 4.43
CA ASP A 174 16.47 0.39 5.10
C ASP A 174 15.94 -0.92 4.47
N VAL A 175 14.72 -1.33 4.76
CA VAL A 175 14.10 -2.57 4.27
C VAL A 175 12.92 -2.26 3.36
N ILE A 176 12.30 -3.28 2.79
CA ILE A 176 11.07 -3.12 2.02
C ILE A 176 9.90 -2.81 2.97
N HIS A 177 9.13 -1.79 2.65
CA HIS A 177 7.85 -1.44 3.25
C HIS A 177 6.79 -1.38 2.15
N ASP A 178 5.51 -1.33 2.51
CA ASP A 178 4.44 -0.98 1.59
C ASP A 178 3.73 0.28 2.13
N TYR A 179 3.60 1.28 1.29
CA TYR A 179 2.82 2.49 1.57
C TYR A 179 1.39 2.25 1.14
N PHE A 180 0.54 1.85 2.06
CA PHE A 180 -0.85 1.53 1.77
C PHE A 180 -1.81 2.53 2.41
N VAL A 181 -2.71 3.11 1.60
CA VAL A 181 -3.76 4.03 2.02
C VAL A 181 -5.13 3.44 1.68
N PRO A 182 -5.74 2.68 2.62
CA PRO A 182 -6.96 1.91 2.35
C PRO A 182 -8.11 2.75 1.81
N ALA A 183 -8.33 3.95 2.36
CA ALA A 183 -9.39 4.86 1.93
C ALA A 183 -9.19 5.41 0.51
N MET A 184 -7.95 5.44 0.03
CA MET A 184 -7.61 5.88 -1.33
C MET A 184 -7.54 4.72 -2.33
N ARG A 185 -7.64 3.46 -1.86
CA ARG A 185 -7.49 2.26 -2.69
C ARG A 185 -6.16 2.23 -3.46
N ILE A 186 -5.09 2.67 -2.80
CA ILE A 186 -3.73 2.60 -3.36
C ILE A 186 -2.78 1.90 -2.40
N GLY A 187 -1.80 1.24 -2.96
CA GLY A 187 -0.65 0.70 -2.27
C GLY A 187 0.53 0.58 -3.22
N GLY A 188 1.71 0.56 -2.67
CA GLY A 188 2.94 0.35 -3.42
C GLY A 188 4.13 0.10 -2.52
N ASP A 189 5.00 -0.79 -2.96
CA ASP A 189 6.22 -1.12 -2.24
C ASP A 189 7.20 0.06 -2.23
N ALA A 190 7.70 0.39 -1.05
CA ALA A 190 8.83 1.29 -0.86
C ALA A 190 10.11 0.44 -0.76
N ILE A 191 10.89 0.39 -1.84
CA ILE A 191 12.05 -0.51 -1.98
C ILE A 191 13.33 0.33 -1.91
N PRO A 192 14.35 -0.09 -1.11
CA PRO A 192 15.64 0.57 -1.08
C PRO A 192 16.29 0.67 -2.47
N GLY A 193 16.75 1.87 -2.83
CA GLY A 193 17.41 2.12 -4.11
C GLY A 193 16.48 2.21 -5.33
N SER A 194 15.16 2.15 -5.12
CA SER A 194 14.15 2.30 -6.17
C SER A 194 13.28 3.52 -5.94
N LEU A 195 12.71 4.06 -7.01
CA LEU A 195 11.63 5.07 -6.96
C LEU A 195 10.41 4.47 -7.67
N ILE A 196 9.38 4.18 -6.88
CA ILE A 196 8.16 3.53 -7.38
C ILE A 196 7.01 4.53 -7.29
N PRO A 197 6.52 5.02 -8.44
CA PRO A 197 5.45 6.01 -8.42
C PRO A 197 4.08 5.32 -8.23
N VAL A 198 3.27 5.88 -7.33
CA VAL A 198 1.85 5.60 -7.19
C VAL A 198 1.07 6.90 -7.20
N TRP A 199 -0.20 6.88 -7.62
CA TRP A 199 -0.97 8.11 -7.68
C TRP A 199 -2.44 7.92 -7.35
N PHE A 200 -3.07 8.97 -6.86
CA PHE A 200 -4.51 9.03 -6.62
C PHE A 200 -4.99 10.48 -6.64
N THR A 201 -6.31 10.65 -6.72
CA THR A 201 -6.94 11.96 -6.56
C THR A 201 -7.92 11.86 -5.38
N PRO A 202 -7.65 12.50 -4.24
CA PRO A 202 -8.58 12.52 -3.13
C PRO A 202 -9.82 13.35 -3.48
N VAL A 203 -11.01 12.86 -3.12
CA VAL A 203 -12.29 13.55 -3.44
C VAL A 203 -13.11 13.91 -2.20
N LYS A 204 -12.63 13.56 -1.02
CA LYS A 204 -13.27 13.88 0.27
C LYS A 204 -12.23 14.38 1.24
N THR A 205 -12.50 15.51 1.88
CA THR A 205 -11.70 16.02 2.99
C THR A 205 -11.82 15.11 4.22
N GLY A 206 -10.77 15.09 5.03
CA GLY A 206 -10.70 14.29 6.25
C GLY A 206 -9.32 13.72 6.52
N SER A 207 -9.20 12.97 7.61
CA SER A 207 -7.98 12.30 8.02
C SER A 207 -8.09 10.80 7.75
N TYR A 208 -7.10 10.24 7.08
CA TYR A 208 -7.07 8.86 6.61
C TYR A 208 -5.81 8.15 7.10
N GLU A 209 -5.97 6.91 7.49
CA GLU A 209 -4.83 6.10 7.94
C GLU A 209 -3.94 5.69 6.76
N VAL A 210 -2.63 5.80 6.98
CA VAL A 210 -1.58 5.20 6.16
C VAL A 210 -0.98 4.07 6.97
N ILE A 211 -0.84 2.88 6.39
CA ILE A 211 -0.29 1.72 7.07
C ILE A 211 0.82 1.08 6.24
N CYS A 212 1.76 0.44 6.94
CA CYS A 212 2.71 -0.44 6.29
C CYS A 212 2.06 -1.81 6.06
N ALA A 213 1.92 -2.23 4.81
CA ALA A 213 1.31 -3.51 4.45
C ALA A 213 2.33 -4.60 4.08
N GLN A 214 3.65 -4.32 4.19
CA GLN A 214 4.73 -5.28 4.00
C GLN A 214 5.53 -5.47 5.29
N LEU A 215 5.74 -6.73 5.70
CA LEU A 215 6.48 -7.05 6.92
C LEU A 215 7.89 -6.46 6.89
N CYS A 216 8.14 -5.46 7.71
CA CYS A 216 9.37 -4.67 7.72
C CYS A 216 10.20 -4.80 9.03
N GLY A 217 9.77 -5.62 9.98
CA GLY A 217 10.49 -5.87 11.24
C GLY A 217 9.57 -5.89 12.47
N LEU A 218 10.16 -5.84 13.66
CA LEU A 218 9.43 -5.99 14.93
C LEU A 218 8.38 -4.90 15.17
N GLY A 219 8.59 -3.68 14.67
CA GLY A 219 7.64 -2.57 14.81
C GLY A 219 6.62 -2.47 13.67
N HIS A 220 6.57 -3.44 12.75
CA HIS A 220 5.69 -3.42 11.59
C HIS A 220 4.22 -3.15 11.93
N TYR A 221 3.68 -3.80 12.95
CA TYR A 221 2.29 -3.65 13.38
C TYR A 221 1.92 -2.23 13.84
N GLY A 222 2.91 -1.45 14.28
CA GLY A 222 2.76 -0.08 14.74
C GLY A 222 3.18 0.98 13.73
N MET A 223 3.71 0.57 12.55
CA MET A 223 4.14 1.50 11.51
C MET A 223 2.95 2.11 10.77
N LYS A 224 2.61 3.32 11.15
CA LYS A 224 1.44 4.07 10.68
C LYS A 224 1.81 5.50 10.34
N GLY A 225 0.95 6.12 9.54
CA GLY A 225 0.96 7.55 9.26
C GLY A 225 -0.48 8.05 9.06
N THR A 226 -0.58 9.34 8.85
CA THR A 226 -1.85 10.03 8.59
C THR A 226 -1.76 10.78 7.27
N LEU A 227 -2.74 10.59 6.41
CA LEU A 227 -2.98 11.42 5.24
C LEU A 227 -4.16 12.35 5.55
N VAL A 228 -3.89 13.64 5.64
CA VAL A 228 -4.91 14.68 5.82
C VAL A 228 -5.27 15.25 4.45
N VAL A 229 -6.53 15.16 4.08
CA VAL A 229 -7.05 15.77 2.86
C VAL A 229 -7.74 17.06 3.23
N ASP A 230 -7.15 18.16 2.85
CA ASP A 230 -7.57 19.51 3.20
C ASP A 230 -8.42 20.15 2.12
N THR A 231 -9.16 21.20 2.51
CA THR A 231 -9.63 22.18 1.54
C THR A 231 -8.43 22.91 0.92
N PRO A 232 -8.56 23.52 -0.28
CA PRO A 232 -7.46 24.30 -0.86
C PRO A 232 -6.94 25.41 0.06
N GLN A 233 -7.83 26.02 0.85
CA GLN A 233 -7.48 27.08 1.81
C GLN A 233 -6.68 26.55 2.99
N ASP A 234 -7.12 25.45 3.60
CA ASP A 234 -6.43 24.84 4.74
C ASP A 234 -5.07 24.29 4.34
N TYR A 235 -4.99 23.68 3.14
CA TYR A 235 -3.72 23.21 2.59
C TYR A 235 -2.71 24.36 2.39
N GLN A 236 -3.15 25.51 1.88
CA GLN A 236 -2.26 26.69 1.73
C GLN A 236 -1.83 27.25 3.09
N ALA A 237 -2.71 27.25 4.09
CA ALA A 237 -2.38 27.65 5.44
C ALA A 237 -1.32 26.73 6.06
N TRP A 238 -1.51 25.41 5.89
CA TRP A 238 -0.55 24.40 6.35
C TRP A 238 0.80 24.53 5.66
N LEU A 239 0.85 24.73 4.33
CA LEU A 239 2.10 24.96 3.60
C LEU A 239 2.86 26.16 4.13
N LYS A 240 2.15 27.26 4.39
CA LYS A 240 2.75 28.49 4.94
C LYS A 240 3.34 28.24 6.32
N GLU A 241 2.59 27.61 7.21
CA GLU A 241 3.07 27.25 8.55
C GLU A 241 4.32 26.38 8.48
N ARG A 242 4.34 25.36 7.60
CA ARG A 242 5.49 24.48 7.43
C ARG A 242 6.71 25.18 6.84
N ALA A 243 6.51 26.05 5.87
CA ALA A 243 7.60 26.85 5.29
C ALA A 243 8.24 27.78 6.33
N GLU A 244 7.45 28.39 7.21
CA GLU A 244 7.95 29.22 8.31
C GLU A 244 8.79 28.39 9.31
N LEU A 245 8.39 27.14 9.58
CA LEU A 245 9.14 26.23 10.45
C LEU A 245 10.41 25.68 9.78
N SER A 246 10.38 25.42 8.47
CA SER A 246 11.53 24.91 7.70
C SER A 246 12.60 25.96 7.46
N GLY A 247 12.25 27.22 7.32
CA GLY A 247 13.20 28.35 7.20
C GLY A 247 14.14 28.54 8.38
N GLY A 248 13.98 27.78 9.46
CA GLY A 248 14.83 27.71 10.64
C GLY A 248 15.75 26.47 10.71
N GLY A 249 15.78 25.64 9.68
CA GLY A 249 16.71 24.49 9.56
C GLY A 249 16.67 23.50 10.73
N GLN A 250 15.74 22.58 10.72
CA GLN A 250 15.89 21.21 11.27
C GLN A 250 14.60 20.42 11.07
N PRO A 251 14.64 19.19 10.55
CA PRO A 251 13.45 18.32 10.54
C PRO A 251 13.01 18.08 11.99
N ALA A 252 11.73 18.25 12.27
CA ALA A 252 11.18 17.89 13.56
C ALA A 252 11.48 16.41 13.84
N ALA A 253 12.12 16.14 14.98
CA ALA A 253 12.39 14.77 15.40
C ALA A 253 11.09 13.96 15.44
N PRO A 254 11.10 12.70 14.99
CA PRO A 254 9.92 11.84 15.03
C PRO A 254 9.40 11.75 16.47
N SER A 255 8.11 11.99 16.66
CA SER A 255 7.46 11.79 17.94
C SER A 255 7.72 10.36 18.41
N PRO A 256 8.15 10.11 19.64
CA PRO A 256 8.44 8.77 20.12
C PRO A 256 7.14 7.93 20.13
N SER A 257 7.15 6.84 19.37
CA SER A 257 6.11 5.81 19.46
C SER A 257 6.04 5.32 20.92
N PRO A 258 4.86 5.18 21.53
CA PRO A 258 4.73 4.68 22.87
C PRO A 258 5.12 3.19 22.92
N GLY A 259 6.25 2.90 23.51
CA GLY A 259 6.61 1.60 24.06
C GLY A 259 7.34 0.63 23.10
N GLY A 260 8.64 0.63 23.16
CA GLY A 260 9.50 -0.44 22.66
C GLY A 260 10.94 -0.19 23.03
N GLN A 261 11.36 -0.67 24.20
CA GLN A 261 12.78 -0.76 24.52
C GLN A 261 13.46 -1.72 23.53
N GLN A 262 14.40 -1.22 22.75
CA GLN A 262 15.23 -2.04 21.88
C GLN A 262 16.06 -3.02 22.73
N PRO A 263 16.08 -4.33 22.44
CA PRO A 263 17.13 -5.20 22.90
C PRO A 263 18.44 -4.78 22.18
N GLN A 264 19.45 -4.43 22.94
CA GLN A 264 20.79 -4.16 22.41
C GLN A 264 21.33 -5.45 21.77
N ASN A 265 21.38 -5.47 20.44
CA ASN A 265 22.03 -6.56 19.70
C ASN A 265 23.56 -6.39 19.85
N LYS A 266 24.15 -7.22 20.72
CA LYS A 266 25.59 -7.39 20.81
C LYS A 266 26.06 -8.05 19.50
N PRO A 267 27.09 -7.52 18.80
CA PRO A 267 27.58 -8.15 17.59
C PRO A 267 28.06 -9.59 17.88
N ALA A 268 27.58 -10.53 17.09
CA ALA A 268 28.11 -11.89 17.12
C ALA A 268 29.57 -11.88 16.66
N ALA A 269 30.44 -12.54 17.44
CA ALA A 269 31.84 -12.71 17.09
C ALA A 269 31.97 -13.50 15.76
N PRO A 270 32.95 -13.19 14.90
CA PRO A 270 33.14 -13.89 13.64
C PRO A 270 33.51 -15.36 13.92
N ALA A 271 32.82 -16.27 13.24
CA ALA A 271 33.11 -17.70 13.27
C ALA A 271 34.52 -17.96 12.76
N ALA A 272 35.29 -18.69 13.55
CA ALA A 272 36.65 -19.13 13.20
C ALA A 272 36.60 -20.06 11.97
N SER A 273 37.42 -19.76 10.97
CA SER A 273 37.66 -20.64 9.82
C SER A 273 38.27 -21.95 10.24
N PRO A 274 37.88 -23.12 9.71
CA PRO A 274 38.57 -24.37 9.95
C PRO A 274 39.92 -24.37 9.23
N SER A 275 40.99 -24.67 9.98
CA SER A 275 42.34 -24.94 9.46
C SER A 275 42.35 -26.17 8.55
N PRO A 276 43.10 -26.19 7.45
CA PRO A 276 43.34 -27.39 6.68
C PRO A 276 44.32 -28.25 7.44
N GLY A 277 43.86 -29.38 7.96
CA GLY A 277 44.70 -30.44 8.52
C GLY A 277 45.01 -31.49 7.46
N GLY A 278 46.26 -31.94 7.46
CA GLY A 278 46.91 -32.83 6.56
C GLY A 278 46.35 -34.28 6.43
#